data_e001fffce69ddfe76774c85f4ca69866
#
_entry.id   e001fffce69ddfe76774c85f4ca69866
#
_cell.length_a   1.000
_cell.length_b   1.000
_cell.length_c   1.000
_cell.angle_alpha   90.00
_cell.angle_beta   90.00
_cell.angle_gamma   90.00
#
_symmetry.space_group_name_H-M   'P 1'
#
loop_
_entity.id
_entity.type
_entity.pdbx_description
1 polymer ?
#
loop_
_entity_poly.entity_id
_entity_poly.type
_entity_poly.pdbx_seq_one_letter_code
_entity_poly.pdbx_strand_id
1 'polypeptide(L)'
;MKVSGRVAAEAILKKLEKEIKEKNLHPSLAIILAGNDSSSRIYIKNKIKSAERIGIIAKLFEFSESQLEKCIETIKKLNEDSLISGIIIQYPVYPSWNFDELEQAINPQKDVDGFREDSPYAGATALAVWEMLTAFSLIEGFKRVEDFLKGKKIVLIGKGKAAGGPIFKLLTQKGFTPEVIVKETENPTPIIKSGDLIISATGAKNIINKTNLKPGAYVVGIGTGDLNEEEVCKIAKLYNPNIGGIGPLTIVSLLKNVVKASENKL
;
A
#
# COMPACT_ATOMS: atom_id res chain seq x y z
N MET A 1 -14.83 -16.82 -0.37
CA MET A 1 -13.50 -17.51 -0.49
C MET A 1 -12.39 -16.56 -0.06
N LYS A 2 -11.41 -17.05 0.67
CA LYS A 2 -10.21 -16.31 1.11
C LYS A 2 -9.18 -16.20 -0.02
N VAL A 3 -8.68 -15.00 -0.30
CA VAL A 3 -7.64 -14.72 -1.32
C VAL A 3 -6.36 -14.27 -0.64
N SER A 4 -5.29 -15.04 -0.80
CA SER A 4 -4.02 -14.78 -0.14
C SER A 4 -3.19 -13.74 -0.88
N GLY A 5 -2.89 -12.61 -0.22
CA GLY A 5 -1.96 -11.62 -0.74
C GLY A 5 -0.51 -12.11 -0.80
N ARG A 6 -0.12 -13.07 0.03
CA ARG A 6 1.22 -13.68 -0.05
C ARG A 6 1.43 -14.41 -1.37
N VAL A 7 0.42 -15.14 -1.85
CA VAL A 7 0.50 -15.87 -3.13
C VAL A 7 0.63 -14.89 -4.30
N ALA A 8 -0.18 -13.84 -4.30
CA ALA A 8 -0.10 -12.81 -5.33
C ALA A 8 1.24 -12.05 -5.27
N ALA A 9 1.71 -11.68 -4.06
CA ALA A 9 3.00 -11.02 -3.86
C ALA A 9 4.18 -11.87 -4.37
N GLU A 10 4.16 -13.18 -4.13
CA GLU A 10 5.20 -14.09 -4.63
C GLU A 10 5.27 -14.12 -6.17
N ALA A 11 4.12 -14.13 -6.82
CA ALA A 11 4.06 -14.07 -8.28
C ALA A 11 4.61 -12.74 -8.84
N ILE A 12 4.34 -11.62 -8.14
CA ILE A 12 4.86 -10.30 -8.51
C ILE A 12 6.38 -10.24 -8.30
N LEU A 13 6.90 -10.73 -7.16
CA LEU A 13 8.34 -10.77 -6.89
C LEU A 13 9.10 -11.54 -7.97
N LYS A 14 8.60 -12.69 -8.41
CA LYS A 14 9.23 -13.47 -9.49
C LYS A 14 9.27 -12.70 -10.82
N LYS A 15 8.23 -11.93 -11.13
CA LYS A 15 8.20 -11.08 -12.34
C LYS A 15 9.24 -9.96 -12.23
N LEU A 16 9.31 -9.27 -11.08
CA LEU A 16 10.27 -8.19 -10.86
C LEU A 16 11.73 -8.70 -10.90
N GLU A 17 12.00 -9.86 -10.29
CA GLU A 17 13.33 -10.49 -10.35
C GLU A 17 13.75 -10.77 -11.79
N LYS A 18 12.84 -11.33 -12.59
CA LYS A 18 13.09 -11.58 -14.01
C LYS A 18 13.34 -10.28 -14.77
N GLU A 19 12.52 -9.26 -14.56
CA GLU A 19 12.62 -7.95 -15.20
C GLU A 19 13.94 -7.25 -14.89
N ILE A 20 14.36 -7.24 -13.61
CA ILE A 20 15.65 -6.68 -13.17
C ILE A 20 16.81 -7.36 -13.92
N LYS A 21 16.78 -8.69 -14.02
CA LYS A 21 17.83 -9.46 -14.71
C LYS A 21 17.83 -9.22 -16.22
N GLU A 22 16.69 -9.28 -16.87
CA GLU A 22 16.56 -9.14 -18.33
C GLU A 22 16.95 -7.74 -18.82
N LYS A 23 16.63 -6.69 -18.04
CA LYS A 23 16.95 -5.30 -18.37
C LYS A 23 18.29 -4.83 -17.78
N ASN A 24 19.02 -5.70 -17.08
CA ASN A 24 20.27 -5.37 -16.38
C ASN A 24 20.15 -4.14 -15.48
N LEU A 25 19.05 -4.05 -14.72
CA LEU A 25 18.78 -2.93 -13.83
C LEU A 25 19.54 -3.06 -12.49
N HIS A 26 19.88 -1.93 -11.89
CA HIS A 26 20.53 -1.86 -10.58
C HIS A 26 19.69 -1.01 -9.60
N PRO A 27 18.46 -1.44 -9.28
CA PRO A 27 17.58 -0.66 -8.43
C PRO A 27 18.10 -0.59 -7.00
N SER A 28 17.91 0.56 -6.37
CA SER A 28 18.30 0.76 -4.98
C SER A 28 17.26 1.58 -4.21
N LEU A 29 17.07 1.26 -2.93
CA LEU A 29 16.08 1.83 -2.04
C LEU A 29 16.73 2.32 -0.76
N ALA A 30 16.58 3.62 -0.45
CA ALA A 30 16.89 4.17 0.85
C ALA A 30 15.62 4.17 1.73
N ILE A 31 15.73 3.57 2.91
CA ILE A 31 14.65 3.50 3.90
C ILE A 31 15.06 4.37 5.09
N ILE A 32 14.26 5.37 5.42
CA ILE A 32 14.45 6.23 6.58
C ILE A 32 13.53 5.75 7.70
N LEU A 33 14.11 5.47 8.87
CA LEU A 33 13.39 5.15 10.10
C LEU A 33 13.64 6.24 11.13
N ALA A 34 12.59 6.95 11.49
CA ALA A 34 12.58 7.99 12.50
C ALA A 34 11.42 7.74 13.48
N GLY A 35 11.54 6.71 14.29
CA GLY A 35 10.50 6.30 15.23
C GLY A 35 10.89 5.05 16.03
N ASN A 36 10.17 4.82 17.12
CA ASN A 36 10.43 3.71 18.05
C ASN A 36 9.41 2.57 17.94
N ASP A 37 8.51 2.63 16.96
CA ASP A 37 7.46 1.61 16.80
C ASP A 37 8.06 0.26 16.39
N SER A 38 7.81 -0.77 17.21
CA SER A 38 8.33 -2.12 16.99
C SER A 38 7.75 -2.77 15.73
N SER A 39 6.52 -2.45 15.38
CA SER A 39 5.88 -2.97 14.16
C SER A 39 6.54 -2.42 12.90
N SER A 40 6.97 -1.16 12.92
CA SER A 40 7.73 -0.53 11.84
C SER A 40 9.06 -1.25 11.57
N ARG A 41 9.77 -1.67 12.62
CA ARG A 41 11.04 -2.42 12.48
C ARG A 41 10.83 -3.79 11.81
N ILE A 42 9.77 -4.51 12.21
CA ILE A 42 9.43 -5.79 11.58
C ILE A 42 9.07 -5.58 10.10
N TYR A 43 8.32 -4.52 9.81
CA TYR A 43 7.90 -4.21 8.45
C TYR A 43 9.08 -3.82 7.54
N ILE A 44 10.02 -3.02 8.05
CA ILE A 44 11.28 -2.67 7.36
C ILE A 44 12.12 -3.91 7.08
N LYS A 45 12.28 -4.81 8.08
CA LYS A 45 13.02 -6.07 7.89
C LYS A 45 12.44 -6.89 6.74
N ASN A 46 11.11 -6.97 6.65
CA ASN A 46 10.44 -7.68 5.57
C ASN A 46 10.61 -6.96 4.20
N LYS A 47 10.58 -5.61 4.17
CA LYS A 47 10.88 -4.81 2.97
C LYS A 47 12.29 -5.09 2.46
N ILE A 48 13.30 -5.00 3.33
CA ILE A 48 14.70 -5.25 2.99
C ILE A 48 14.88 -6.67 2.47
N LYS A 49 14.41 -7.68 3.21
CA LYS A 49 14.50 -9.09 2.79
C LYS A 49 13.87 -9.34 1.42
N SER A 50 12.72 -8.72 1.14
CA SER A 50 12.04 -8.88 -0.14
C SER A 50 12.78 -8.16 -1.28
N ALA A 51 13.36 -6.98 -0.99
CA ALA A 51 14.15 -6.20 -1.92
C ALA A 51 15.43 -6.96 -2.33
N GLU A 52 16.22 -7.37 -1.36
CA GLU A 52 17.49 -8.10 -1.58
C GLU A 52 17.28 -9.40 -2.36
N ARG A 53 16.20 -10.11 -2.06
CA ARG A 53 15.85 -11.37 -2.76
C ARG A 53 15.73 -11.20 -4.27
N ILE A 54 15.28 -10.05 -4.74
CA ILE A 54 15.08 -9.78 -6.18
C ILE A 54 16.18 -8.90 -6.80
N GLY A 55 17.26 -8.63 -6.05
CA GLY A 55 18.40 -7.88 -6.54
C GLY A 55 18.30 -6.35 -6.35
N ILE A 56 17.38 -5.86 -5.50
CA ILE A 56 17.31 -4.45 -5.10
C ILE A 56 18.24 -4.21 -3.90
N ILE A 57 19.14 -3.25 -4.00
CA ILE A 57 20.01 -2.84 -2.87
C ILE A 57 19.18 -1.96 -1.93
N ALA A 58 18.91 -2.45 -0.72
CA ALA A 58 18.16 -1.69 0.29
C ALA A 58 19.07 -1.22 1.42
N LYS A 59 19.05 0.08 1.73
CA LYS A 59 19.83 0.70 2.81
C LYS A 59 18.92 1.33 3.84
N LEU A 60 19.14 1.01 5.12
CA LEU A 60 18.41 1.59 6.24
C LEU A 60 19.20 2.74 6.87
N PHE A 61 18.53 3.87 7.08
CA PHE A 61 19.03 5.04 7.77
C PHE A 61 18.15 5.28 9.00
N GLU A 62 18.71 5.08 10.20
CA GLU A 62 17.99 5.24 11.46
C GLU A 62 18.39 6.55 12.15
N PHE A 63 17.38 7.23 12.69
CA PHE A 63 17.56 8.50 13.40
C PHE A 63 16.86 8.46 14.76
N SER A 64 17.51 9.01 15.79
CA SER A 64 16.86 9.31 17.06
C SER A 64 16.06 10.60 16.97
N GLU A 65 15.15 10.83 17.91
CA GLU A 65 14.25 11.99 17.92
C GLU A 65 14.99 13.33 17.88
N SER A 66 16.20 13.41 18.47
CA SER A 66 17.05 14.61 18.47
C SER A 66 17.80 14.86 17.15
N GLN A 67 17.67 13.99 16.14
CA GLN A 67 18.46 14.03 14.90
C GLN A 67 17.64 14.50 13.68
N LEU A 68 16.62 15.34 13.87
CA LEU A 68 15.78 15.83 12.76
C LEU A 68 16.60 16.51 11.65
N GLU A 69 17.49 17.43 12.02
CA GLU A 69 18.33 18.15 11.05
C GLU A 69 19.22 17.19 10.25
N LYS A 70 19.86 16.23 10.94
CA LYS A 70 20.67 15.20 10.29
C LYS A 70 19.84 14.31 9.35
N CYS A 71 18.59 14.02 9.70
CA CYS A 71 17.66 13.29 8.83
C CYS A 71 17.40 14.08 7.54
N ILE A 72 17.07 15.38 7.66
CA ILE A 72 16.82 16.26 6.50
C ILE A 72 18.07 16.39 5.61
N GLU A 73 19.24 16.56 6.20
CA GLU A 73 20.51 16.56 5.44
C GLU A 73 20.75 15.24 4.71
N THR A 74 20.43 14.13 5.35
CA THR A 74 20.55 12.81 4.72
C THR A 74 19.57 12.68 3.54
N ILE A 75 18.33 13.13 3.66
CA ILE A 75 17.36 13.14 2.54
C ILE A 75 17.92 13.96 1.37
N LYS A 76 18.49 15.15 1.63
CA LYS A 76 19.10 15.99 0.59
C LYS A 76 20.22 15.25 -0.14
N LYS A 77 21.14 14.62 0.58
CA LYS A 77 22.23 13.81 -0.01
C LYS A 77 21.71 12.64 -0.83
N LEU A 78 20.68 11.94 -0.35
CA LEU A 78 20.05 10.84 -1.07
C LEU A 78 19.32 11.30 -2.34
N ASN A 79 18.76 12.52 -2.34
CA ASN A 79 18.17 13.12 -3.54
C ASN A 79 19.20 13.34 -4.65
N GLU A 80 20.42 13.73 -4.29
CA GLU A 80 21.53 14.01 -5.22
C GLU A 80 22.27 12.73 -5.66
N ASP A 81 22.22 11.66 -4.87
CA ASP A 81 22.91 10.41 -5.15
C ASP A 81 22.26 9.67 -6.35
N SER A 82 22.93 9.68 -7.50
CA SER A 82 22.46 9.00 -8.70
C SER A 82 22.33 7.48 -8.55
N LEU A 83 22.97 6.88 -7.56
CA LEU A 83 22.85 5.45 -7.29
C LEU A 83 21.53 5.10 -6.58
N ILE A 84 20.88 6.04 -5.90
CA ILE A 84 19.62 5.81 -5.18
C ILE A 84 18.43 5.97 -6.13
N SER A 85 17.69 4.88 -6.36
CA SER A 85 16.49 4.86 -7.21
C SER A 85 15.26 5.40 -6.50
N GLY A 86 15.10 5.09 -5.22
CA GLY A 86 13.94 5.52 -4.44
C GLY A 86 14.27 5.76 -2.98
N ILE A 87 13.47 6.62 -2.37
CA ILE A 87 13.57 6.98 -0.95
C ILE A 87 12.18 6.78 -0.34
N ILE A 88 12.13 6.19 0.84
CA ILE A 88 10.90 6.15 1.65
C ILE A 88 11.19 6.59 3.08
N ILE A 89 10.19 7.18 3.71
CA ILE A 89 10.18 7.45 5.15
C ILE A 89 9.15 6.51 5.78
N GLN A 90 9.63 5.61 6.64
CA GLN A 90 8.75 4.66 7.31
C GLN A 90 7.81 5.39 8.27
N TYR A 91 6.52 5.39 7.95
CA TYR A 91 5.48 5.94 8.82
C TYR A 91 5.09 4.92 9.92
N PRO A 92 4.75 5.35 11.16
CA PRO A 92 4.83 6.74 11.65
C PRO A 92 6.25 7.18 12.00
N VAL A 93 6.48 8.50 11.98
CA VAL A 93 7.69 9.14 12.53
C VAL A 93 7.48 9.53 13.99
N TYR A 94 8.52 10.09 14.65
CA TYR A 94 8.37 10.65 15.99
C TYR A 94 7.25 11.68 16.04
N PRO A 95 6.42 11.72 17.11
CA PRO A 95 5.28 12.66 17.20
C PRO A 95 5.70 14.15 17.16
N SER A 96 6.94 14.46 17.56
CA SER A 96 7.54 15.80 17.49
C SER A 96 7.98 16.21 16.08
N TRP A 97 7.98 15.27 15.11
CA TRP A 97 8.42 15.52 13.74
C TRP A 97 7.23 15.70 12.81
N ASN A 98 7.35 16.63 11.87
CA ASN A 98 6.36 16.81 10.83
C ASN A 98 6.63 15.87 9.66
N PHE A 99 5.80 14.83 9.52
CA PHE A 99 5.95 13.85 8.43
C PHE A 99 5.79 14.51 7.05
N ASP A 100 4.90 15.49 6.91
CA ASP A 100 4.63 16.15 5.63
C ASP A 100 5.84 16.96 5.15
N GLU A 101 6.56 17.62 6.06
CA GLU A 101 7.80 18.33 5.73
C GLU A 101 8.91 17.38 5.28
N LEU A 102 9.06 16.24 5.96
CA LEU A 102 10.04 15.23 5.58
C LEU A 102 9.73 14.63 4.21
N GLU A 103 8.46 14.33 3.96
CA GLU A 103 7.98 13.83 2.67
C GLU A 103 8.27 14.84 1.55
N GLN A 104 7.94 16.12 1.78
CA GLN A 104 8.20 17.19 0.81
C GLN A 104 9.71 17.40 0.55
N ALA A 105 10.59 17.01 1.46
CA ALA A 105 12.03 17.06 1.26
C ALA A 105 12.56 16.00 0.28
N ILE A 106 11.80 14.93 0.00
CA ILE A 106 12.17 13.91 -0.99
C ILE A 106 11.94 14.48 -2.41
N ASN A 107 12.88 14.24 -3.32
CA ASN A 107 12.68 14.54 -4.74
C ASN A 107 11.48 13.72 -5.28
N PRO A 108 10.50 14.35 -5.96
CA PRO A 108 9.33 13.63 -6.48
C PRO A 108 9.68 12.37 -7.30
N GLN A 109 10.75 12.42 -8.09
CA GLN A 109 11.21 11.29 -8.90
C GLN A 109 11.77 10.12 -8.07
N LYS A 110 12.05 10.35 -6.79
CA LYS A 110 12.53 9.35 -5.84
C LYS A 110 11.52 8.98 -4.75
N ASP A 111 10.35 9.63 -4.71
CA ASP A 111 9.25 9.28 -3.80
C ASP A 111 8.53 8.02 -4.29
N VAL A 112 9.16 6.87 -4.09
CA VAL A 112 8.63 5.58 -4.53
C VAL A 112 7.51 5.02 -3.64
N ASP A 113 7.25 5.63 -2.48
CA ASP A 113 6.08 5.31 -1.65
C ASP A 113 4.81 6.04 -2.15
N GLY A 114 5.00 7.10 -2.96
CA GLY A 114 3.92 7.84 -3.62
C GLY A 114 3.04 8.63 -2.66
N PHE A 115 3.64 9.21 -1.62
CA PHE A 115 2.92 10.08 -0.67
C PHE A 115 2.77 11.50 -1.17
N ARG A 116 3.74 12.01 -1.93
CA ARG A 116 3.69 13.35 -2.51
C ARG A 116 2.61 13.44 -3.59
N GLU A 117 1.97 14.59 -3.69
CA GLU A 117 0.95 14.83 -4.73
C GLU A 117 1.55 14.86 -6.15
N ASP A 118 2.79 15.34 -6.27
CA ASP A 118 3.56 15.46 -7.51
C ASP A 118 4.45 14.24 -7.79
N SER A 119 4.36 13.18 -6.97
CA SER A 119 5.05 11.92 -7.24
C SER A 119 4.53 11.28 -8.53
N PRO A 120 5.43 10.80 -9.44
CA PRO A 120 5.03 10.02 -10.61
C PRO A 120 4.59 8.60 -10.28
N TYR A 121 4.69 8.20 -9.01
CA TYR A 121 4.34 6.88 -8.53
C TYR A 121 3.03 6.91 -7.75
N ALA A 122 2.18 5.91 -7.98
CA ALA A 122 1.01 5.72 -7.15
C ALA A 122 1.42 5.15 -5.78
N GLY A 123 0.67 5.51 -4.74
CA GLY A 123 0.92 5.05 -3.38
C GLY A 123 1.00 3.53 -3.27
N ALA A 124 2.03 3.01 -2.60
CA ALA A 124 2.28 1.56 -2.49
C ALA A 124 1.08 0.80 -1.90
N THR A 125 0.38 1.36 -0.90
CA THR A 125 -0.84 0.75 -0.34
C THR A 125 -2.00 0.73 -1.35
N ALA A 126 -2.15 1.80 -2.14
CA ALA A 126 -3.19 1.85 -3.17
C ALA A 126 -2.95 0.82 -4.28
N LEU A 127 -1.69 0.69 -4.72
CA LEU A 127 -1.29 -0.36 -5.65
C LEU A 127 -1.51 -1.76 -5.08
N ALA A 128 -1.24 -1.98 -3.80
CA ALA A 128 -1.49 -3.26 -3.13
C ALA A 128 -2.98 -3.64 -3.15
N VAL A 129 -3.87 -2.68 -2.95
CA VAL A 129 -5.31 -2.90 -3.10
C VAL A 129 -5.65 -3.23 -4.55
N TRP A 130 -5.07 -2.53 -5.52
CA TRP A 130 -5.28 -2.81 -6.94
C TRP A 130 -4.80 -4.21 -7.33
N GLU A 131 -3.66 -4.66 -6.82
CA GLU A 131 -3.17 -6.04 -7.03
C GLU A 131 -4.10 -7.09 -6.38
N MET A 132 -4.68 -6.81 -5.21
CA MET A 132 -5.70 -7.69 -4.61
C MET A 132 -6.97 -7.74 -5.48
N LEU A 133 -7.43 -6.59 -5.99
CA LEU A 133 -8.56 -6.52 -6.91
C LEU A 133 -8.25 -7.23 -8.24
N THR A 134 -6.98 -7.22 -8.68
CA THR A 134 -6.53 -8.01 -9.83
C THR A 134 -6.69 -9.51 -9.55
N ALA A 135 -6.31 -9.97 -8.36
CA ALA A 135 -6.53 -11.37 -7.99
C ALA A 135 -8.03 -11.73 -7.93
N PHE A 136 -8.87 -10.83 -7.38
CA PHE A 136 -10.33 -11.03 -7.38
C PHE A 136 -10.89 -11.09 -8.80
N SER A 137 -10.46 -10.18 -9.65
CA SER A 137 -10.85 -10.09 -11.06
C SER A 137 -10.56 -11.40 -11.81
N LEU A 138 -9.35 -11.95 -11.65
CA LEU A 138 -8.95 -13.22 -12.29
C LEU A 138 -9.77 -14.40 -11.79
N ILE A 139 -10.05 -14.48 -10.49
CA ILE A 139 -10.89 -15.52 -9.90
C ILE A 139 -12.32 -15.48 -10.46
N GLU A 140 -12.83 -14.27 -10.70
CA GLU A 140 -14.16 -14.05 -11.27
C GLU A 140 -14.19 -14.15 -12.82
N GLY A 141 -13.06 -14.51 -13.45
CA GLY A 141 -12.96 -14.73 -14.90
C GLY A 141 -12.77 -13.46 -15.73
N PHE A 142 -12.50 -12.33 -15.10
CA PHE A 142 -12.21 -11.07 -15.82
C PHE A 142 -10.72 -10.93 -16.09
N LYS A 143 -10.34 -10.43 -17.25
CA LYS A 143 -8.94 -10.14 -17.60
C LYS A 143 -8.46 -8.81 -17.03
N ARG A 144 -9.36 -7.86 -16.76
CA ARG A 144 -9.04 -6.51 -16.28
C ARG A 144 -9.87 -6.18 -15.04
N VAL A 145 -9.23 -5.45 -14.11
CA VAL A 145 -9.89 -4.99 -12.88
C VAL A 145 -11.04 -4.04 -13.20
N GLU A 146 -10.85 -3.19 -14.21
CA GLU A 146 -11.86 -2.22 -14.62
C GLU A 146 -13.16 -2.91 -15.06
N ASP A 147 -13.07 -4.02 -15.78
CA ASP A 147 -14.23 -4.80 -16.22
C ASP A 147 -14.91 -5.50 -15.04
N PHE A 148 -14.12 -6.01 -14.08
CA PHE A 148 -14.63 -6.59 -12.85
C PHE A 148 -15.37 -5.56 -11.98
N LEU A 149 -14.87 -4.32 -11.91
CA LEU A 149 -15.46 -3.26 -11.08
C LEU A 149 -16.65 -2.55 -11.72
N LYS A 150 -16.83 -2.71 -13.04
CA LYS A 150 -17.91 -2.03 -13.78
C LYS A 150 -19.28 -2.34 -13.18
N GLY A 151 -20.03 -1.30 -12.86
CA GLY A 151 -21.36 -1.38 -12.28
C GLY A 151 -21.41 -1.78 -10.80
N LYS A 152 -20.26 -2.00 -10.13
CA LYS A 152 -20.21 -2.27 -8.70
C LYS A 152 -20.23 -1.00 -7.88
N LYS A 153 -21.02 -0.98 -6.84
CA LYS A 153 -20.98 0.06 -5.80
C LYS A 153 -19.76 -0.19 -4.91
N ILE A 154 -18.80 0.74 -4.94
CA ILE A 154 -17.57 0.68 -4.14
C ILE A 154 -17.74 1.56 -2.90
N VAL A 155 -17.50 1.01 -1.73
CA VAL A 155 -17.48 1.74 -0.45
C VAL A 155 -16.07 1.70 0.12
N LEU A 156 -15.51 2.87 0.40
CA LEU A 156 -14.20 3.04 1.03
C LEU A 156 -14.38 3.58 2.44
N ILE A 157 -13.91 2.84 3.44
CA ILE A 157 -14.01 3.21 4.85
C ILE A 157 -12.64 3.71 5.33
N GLY A 158 -12.59 4.97 5.74
CA GLY A 158 -11.38 5.69 6.09
C GLY A 158 -10.72 6.37 4.88
N LYS A 159 -10.30 7.63 5.07
CA LYS A 159 -9.61 8.46 4.05
C LYS A 159 -8.29 9.02 4.60
N GLY A 160 -7.64 8.24 5.50
CA GLY A 160 -6.36 8.63 6.08
C GLY A 160 -5.22 8.65 5.06
N LYS A 161 -4.18 9.46 5.36
CA LYS A 161 -3.04 9.74 4.48
C LYS A 161 -2.30 8.47 4.02
N ALA A 162 -2.07 7.53 4.93
CA ALA A 162 -1.25 6.35 4.66
C ALA A 162 -1.93 5.27 3.78
N ALA A 163 -3.27 5.29 3.66
CA ALA A 163 -3.99 4.24 2.95
C ALA A 163 -5.22 4.76 2.19
N GLY A 164 -6.27 5.18 2.89
CA GLY A 164 -7.55 5.49 2.27
C GLY A 164 -7.51 6.65 1.28
N GLY A 165 -6.73 7.70 1.56
CA GLY A 165 -6.53 8.81 0.63
C GLY A 165 -5.88 8.38 -0.70
N PRO A 166 -4.72 7.71 -0.68
CA PRO A 166 -4.11 7.13 -1.88
C PRO A 166 -5.00 6.15 -2.64
N ILE A 167 -5.78 5.32 -1.92
CA ILE A 167 -6.73 4.38 -2.55
C ILE A 167 -7.84 5.15 -3.27
N PHE A 168 -8.41 6.18 -2.62
CA PHE A 168 -9.41 7.04 -3.23
C PHE A 168 -8.87 7.69 -4.51
N LYS A 169 -7.67 8.29 -4.43
CA LYS A 169 -6.99 8.93 -5.58
C LYS A 169 -6.82 7.94 -6.74
N LEU A 170 -6.30 6.73 -6.48
CA LEU A 170 -6.09 5.71 -7.50
C LEU A 170 -7.41 5.27 -8.15
N LEU A 171 -8.44 4.97 -7.37
CA LEU A 171 -9.74 4.55 -7.88
C LEU A 171 -10.37 5.65 -8.75
N THR A 172 -10.28 6.91 -8.32
CA THR A 172 -10.79 8.07 -9.08
C THR A 172 -10.03 8.24 -10.41
N GLN A 173 -8.70 8.12 -10.39
CA GLN A 173 -7.89 8.16 -11.61
C GLN A 173 -8.21 7.01 -12.58
N LYS A 174 -8.70 5.89 -12.06
CA LYS A 174 -9.16 4.75 -12.85
C LYS A 174 -10.63 4.86 -13.30
N GLY A 175 -11.29 5.99 -13.03
CA GLY A 175 -12.67 6.28 -13.44
C GLY A 175 -13.75 5.73 -12.50
N PHE A 176 -13.40 5.35 -11.27
CA PHE A 176 -14.34 4.88 -10.26
C PHE A 176 -14.58 5.95 -9.19
N THR A 177 -15.82 6.05 -8.71
CA THR A 177 -16.20 6.99 -7.65
C THR A 177 -16.65 6.21 -6.42
N PRO A 178 -15.76 5.87 -5.48
CA PRO A 178 -16.15 5.20 -4.25
C PRO A 178 -16.95 6.11 -3.34
N GLU A 179 -18.00 5.58 -2.71
CA GLU A 179 -18.66 6.24 -1.59
C GLU A 179 -17.75 6.15 -0.36
N VAL A 180 -17.42 7.30 0.23
CA VAL A 180 -16.42 7.38 1.31
C VAL A 180 -17.09 7.49 2.66
N ILE A 181 -16.70 6.63 3.60
CA ILE A 181 -17.10 6.69 5.00
C ILE A 181 -15.90 7.21 5.81
N VAL A 182 -16.14 8.28 6.57
CA VAL A 182 -15.19 8.87 7.51
C VAL A 182 -15.73 8.79 8.93
N LYS A 183 -14.93 9.19 9.92
CA LYS A 183 -15.32 9.11 11.35
C LYS A 183 -16.60 9.90 11.66
N GLU A 184 -16.83 10.99 10.93
CA GLU A 184 -17.97 11.88 11.07
C GLU A 184 -19.22 11.39 10.32
N THR A 185 -19.14 10.30 9.56
CA THR A 185 -20.28 9.76 8.79
C THR A 185 -21.33 9.20 9.75
N GLU A 186 -22.50 9.81 9.74
CA GLU A 186 -23.64 9.34 10.52
C GLU A 186 -24.19 8.02 9.95
N ASN A 187 -24.46 7.07 10.83
CA ASN A 187 -25.06 5.77 10.50
C ASN A 187 -24.41 5.06 9.28
N PRO A 188 -23.12 4.67 9.34
CA PRO A 188 -22.40 4.10 8.20
C PRO A 188 -22.90 2.70 7.79
N THR A 189 -23.59 1.98 8.66
CA THR A 189 -24.03 0.60 8.43
C THR A 189 -24.85 0.40 7.16
N PRO A 190 -25.88 1.20 6.84
CA PRO A 190 -26.63 1.06 5.58
C PRO A 190 -25.75 1.30 4.35
N ILE A 191 -24.81 2.23 4.44
CA ILE A 191 -23.87 2.53 3.33
C ILE A 191 -22.99 1.32 3.07
N ILE A 192 -22.35 0.77 4.10
CA ILE A 192 -21.50 -0.44 4.00
C ILE A 192 -22.31 -1.60 3.40
N LYS A 193 -23.53 -1.81 3.93
CA LYS A 193 -24.42 -2.91 3.51
C LYS A 193 -24.88 -2.78 2.05
N SER A 194 -24.89 -1.57 1.48
CA SER A 194 -25.25 -1.36 0.07
C SER A 194 -24.10 -1.64 -0.90
N GLY A 195 -22.84 -1.68 -0.42
CA GLY A 195 -21.66 -1.83 -1.26
C GLY A 195 -21.49 -3.24 -1.85
N ASP A 196 -21.08 -3.33 -3.09
CA ASP A 196 -20.65 -4.57 -3.74
C ASP A 196 -19.20 -4.91 -3.44
N LEU A 197 -18.37 -3.87 -3.33
CA LEU A 197 -16.99 -3.93 -2.88
C LEU A 197 -16.80 -3.01 -1.70
N ILE A 198 -16.32 -3.56 -0.58
CA ILE A 198 -15.98 -2.82 0.62
C ILE A 198 -14.46 -2.82 0.79
N ILE A 199 -13.88 -1.63 0.89
CA ILE A 199 -12.45 -1.44 1.17
C ILE A 199 -12.35 -0.73 2.52
N SER A 200 -11.73 -1.38 3.52
CA SER A 200 -11.53 -0.79 4.85
C SER A 200 -10.07 -0.41 5.07
N ALA A 201 -9.84 0.86 5.39
CA ALA A 201 -8.52 1.47 5.60
C ALA A 201 -8.48 2.26 6.92
N THR A 202 -9.06 1.70 7.99
CA THR A 202 -9.22 2.40 9.27
C THR A 202 -8.23 1.95 10.34
N GLY A 203 -7.77 0.71 10.28
CA GLY A 203 -7.04 0.05 11.36
C GLY A 203 -7.91 -0.23 12.60
N ALA A 204 -9.22 0.05 12.55
CA ALA A 204 -10.15 -0.22 13.64
C ALA A 204 -10.59 -1.68 13.63
N LYS A 205 -10.58 -2.31 14.82
CA LYS A 205 -10.91 -3.74 14.92
C LYS A 205 -12.37 -4.03 14.56
N ASN A 206 -12.55 -5.06 13.71
CA ASN A 206 -13.85 -5.65 13.37
C ASN A 206 -14.87 -4.66 12.79
N ILE A 207 -14.39 -3.60 12.11
CA ILE A 207 -15.28 -2.61 11.52
C ILE A 207 -16.18 -3.24 10.45
N ILE A 208 -15.70 -4.26 9.76
CA ILE A 208 -16.48 -5.08 8.82
C ILE A 208 -16.82 -6.42 9.49
N ASN A 209 -18.11 -6.71 9.58
CA ASN A 209 -18.65 -7.89 10.24
C ASN A 209 -19.98 -8.32 9.60
N LYS A 210 -20.62 -9.36 10.14
CA LYS A 210 -21.88 -9.91 9.60
C LYS A 210 -23.08 -8.94 9.63
N THR A 211 -23.06 -7.95 10.50
CA THR A 211 -24.23 -7.05 10.69
C THR A 211 -24.26 -5.95 9.64
N ASN A 212 -23.11 -5.60 9.05
CA ASN A 212 -22.97 -4.49 8.12
C ASN A 212 -22.49 -4.92 6.71
N LEU A 213 -22.36 -6.21 6.44
CA LEU A 213 -21.95 -6.73 5.13
C LEU A 213 -23.13 -7.41 4.43
N LYS A 214 -23.35 -7.12 3.15
CA LYS A 214 -24.34 -7.88 2.38
C LYS A 214 -23.78 -9.23 1.90
N PRO A 215 -24.61 -10.27 1.76
CA PRO A 215 -24.19 -11.54 1.21
C PRO A 215 -23.60 -11.38 -0.20
N GLY A 216 -22.48 -12.06 -0.46
CA GLY A 216 -21.83 -12.02 -1.76
C GLY A 216 -20.96 -10.79 -2.02
N ALA A 217 -20.77 -9.87 -1.06
CA ALA A 217 -19.88 -8.73 -1.22
C ALA A 217 -18.42 -9.16 -1.33
N TYR A 218 -17.63 -8.31 -2.02
CA TYR A 218 -16.17 -8.39 -2.07
C TYR A 218 -15.60 -7.51 -0.96
N VAL A 219 -14.57 -8.00 -0.25
CA VAL A 219 -14.06 -7.28 0.92
C VAL A 219 -12.53 -7.21 0.89
N VAL A 220 -12.00 -6.00 1.02
CA VAL A 220 -10.58 -5.74 1.17
C VAL A 220 -10.34 -4.99 2.49
N GLY A 221 -9.70 -5.65 3.46
CA GLY A 221 -9.22 -5.04 4.69
C GLY A 221 -7.74 -4.74 4.60
N ILE A 222 -7.33 -3.49 4.89
CA ILE A 222 -5.93 -3.06 4.84
C ILE A 222 -5.27 -3.22 6.19
N GLY A 223 -5.91 -2.73 7.26
CA GLY A 223 -5.42 -2.83 8.62
C GLY A 223 -5.55 -4.25 9.18
N THR A 224 -4.58 -4.63 10.02
CA THR A 224 -4.65 -5.91 10.73
C THR A 224 -5.81 -5.87 11.72
N GLY A 225 -6.90 -6.54 11.38
CA GLY A 225 -8.11 -6.60 12.20
C GLY A 225 -9.27 -5.74 11.70
N ASP A 226 -9.17 -5.04 10.58
CA ASP A 226 -10.30 -4.32 9.95
C ASP A 226 -11.51 -5.24 9.74
N LEU A 227 -11.26 -6.53 9.49
CA LEU A 227 -12.29 -7.55 9.27
C LEU A 227 -12.49 -8.43 10.49
N ASN A 228 -13.75 -8.66 10.89
CA ASN A 228 -14.09 -9.84 11.66
C ASN A 228 -14.04 -11.06 10.73
N GLU A 229 -12.85 -11.65 10.59
CA GLU A 229 -12.59 -12.67 9.57
C GLU A 229 -13.48 -13.92 9.73
N GLU A 230 -13.82 -14.29 10.98
CA GLU A 230 -14.69 -15.43 11.27
C GLU A 230 -16.12 -15.23 10.78
N GLU A 231 -16.59 -13.99 10.78
CA GLU A 231 -17.94 -13.64 10.31
C GLU A 231 -17.94 -13.33 8.81
N VAL A 232 -16.96 -12.58 8.35
CA VAL A 232 -16.82 -12.17 6.93
C VAL A 232 -16.67 -13.39 6.02
N CYS A 233 -15.93 -14.43 6.46
CA CYS A 233 -15.74 -15.64 5.65
C CYS A 233 -17.04 -16.39 5.30
N LYS A 234 -18.11 -16.20 6.06
CA LYS A 234 -19.42 -16.84 5.87
C LYS A 234 -20.32 -16.08 4.91
N ILE A 235 -20.01 -14.81 4.63
CA ILE A 235 -20.90 -13.87 3.92
C ILE A 235 -20.26 -13.35 2.63
N ALA A 236 -18.98 -12.99 2.69
CA ALA A 236 -18.26 -12.43 1.55
C ALA A 236 -18.03 -13.47 0.45
N LYS A 237 -18.14 -13.05 -0.79
CA LYS A 237 -17.78 -13.87 -1.97
C LYS A 237 -16.26 -14.07 -2.01
N LEU A 238 -15.50 -12.95 -2.04
CA LEU A 238 -14.05 -12.95 -1.92
C LEU A 238 -13.62 -11.95 -0.85
N TYR A 239 -12.57 -12.29 -0.11
CA TYR A 239 -11.97 -11.41 0.88
C TYR A 239 -10.48 -11.76 1.09
N ASN A 240 -9.67 -10.78 1.49
CA ASN A 240 -8.30 -11.06 1.94
C ASN A 240 -8.25 -11.33 3.45
N PRO A 241 -7.34 -12.18 3.93
CA PRO A 241 -7.15 -12.37 5.36
C PRO A 241 -6.53 -11.14 6.02
N ASN A 242 -6.78 -10.95 7.33
CA ASN A 242 -6.13 -9.91 8.13
C ASN A 242 -4.60 -10.04 8.13
N ILE A 243 -4.09 -11.28 8.20
CA ILE A 243 -2.66 -11.58 8.16
C ILE A 243 -2.30 -12.23 6.82
N GLY A 244 -1.36 -11.64 6.09
CA GLY A 244 -0.96 -12.13 4.76
C GLY A 244 -1.92 -11.72 3.64
N GLY A 245 -2.77 -10.71 3.89
CA GLY A 245 -3.61 -10.03 2.91
C GLY A 245 -2.84 -8.90 2.21
N ILE A 246 -3.16 -7.65 2.55
CA ILE A 246 -2.60 -6.47 1.86
C ILE A 246 -1.12 -6.22 2.19
N GLY A 247 -0.67 -6.47 3.43
CA GLY A 247 0.71 -6.17 3.83
C GLY A 247 1.80 -6.71 2.89
N PRO A 248 1.81 -7.99 2.51
CA PRO A 248 2.75 -8.50 1.51
C PRO A 248 2.67 -7.80 0.15
N LEU A 249 1.47 -7.44 -0.28
CA LEU A 249 1.24 -6.72 -1.52
C LEU A 249 1.75 -5.28 -1.47
N THR A 250 1.67 -4.59 -0.31
CA THR A 250 2.23 -3.25 -0.13
C THR A 250 3.75 -3.27 -0.33
N ILE A 251 4.43 -4.30 0.21
CA ILE A 251 5.88 -4.44 0.01
C ILE A 251 6.21 -4.58 -1.48
N VAL A 252 5.59 -5.51 -2.18
CA VAL A 252 5.92 -5.73 -3.60
C VAL A 252 5.50 -4.57 -4.49
N SER A 253 4.45 -3.84 -4.15
CA SER A 253 4.03 -2.63 -4.85
C SER A 253 5.04 -1.49 -4.70
N LEU A 254 5.61 -1.32 -3.51
CA LEU A 254 6.74 -0.43 -3.29
C LEU A 254 7.94 -0.83 -4.16
N LEU A 255 8.32 -2.11 -4.14
CA LEU A 255 9.46 -2.61 -4.92
C LEU A 255 9.24 -2.44 -6.44
N LYS A 256 8.01 -2.57 -6.91
CA LYS A 256 7.62 -2.27 -8.30
C LYS A 256 7.88 -0.80 -8.66
N ASN A 257 7.55 0.14 -7.76
CA ASN A 257 7.88 1.55 -7.95
C ASN A 257 9.40 1.78 -7.98
N VAL A 258 10.17 1.09 -7.11
CA VAL A 258 11.65 1.19 -7.09
C VAL A 258 12.27 0.69 -8.41
N VAL A 259 11.78 -0.42 -8.94
CA VAL A 259 12.23 -0.94 -10.25
C VAL A 259 11.91 0.06 -11.35
N LYS A 260 10.68 0.57 -11.40
CA LYS A 260 10.28 1.61 -12.36
C LYS A 260 11.14 2.88 -12.24
N ALA A 261 11.48 3.30 -11.01
CA ALA A 261 12.36 4.45 -10.79
C ALA A 261 13.78 4.21 -11.31
N SER A 262 14.28 2.97 -11.27
CA SER A 262 15.60 2.64 -11.80
C SER A 262 15.65 2.63 -13.34
N GLU A 263 14.53 2.36 -14.02
CA GLU A 263 14.44 2.44 -15.48
C GLU A 263 14.55 3.88 -15.99
N ASN A 264 14.02 4.85 -15.24
CA ASN A 264 14.07 6.27 -15.64
C ASN A 264 15.47 6.90 -15.49
N LYS A 265 16.48 6.13 -15.04
CA LYS A 265 17.87 6.56 -14.90
C LYS A 265 18.75 6.14 -16.09
N LEU A 266 18.24 5.28 -16.96
CA LEU A 266 18.87 4.83 -18.21
C LEU A 266 18.52 5.82 -19.33
#